data_d9c219e12cfede76e033b819b33124f1
#
_entry.id   d9c219e12cfede76e033b819b33124f1
#
_cell.length_a   1.000
_cell.length_b   1.000
_cell.length_c   1.000
_cell.angle_alpha   90.00
_cell.angle_beta   90.00
_cell.angle_gamma   90.00
#
_symmetry.space_group_name_H-M   'P 1'
#
loop_
_entity.id
_entity.type
_entity.pdbx_description
1 polymer ?
#
loop_
_entity_poly.entity_id
_entity_poly.type
_entity_poly.pdbx_seq_one_letter_code
_entity_poly.pdbx_strand_id
1 'polypeptide(L)'
;MDFGAYFAGFVDGEGCFTVSFSPRSKLLIGWEVRPSFSVSQNADRSEVLVVMQQYFGCGSIRPDRSDRTLKYEVRRLDDLVERIIPFFEAKPLLSSKQRDFERFAEVCKLVHNQAHRTQSGLREIVSLAMSMNASGKRKFGTEAIFPTGAEVIVSAISNDGRKRSSDPHEWRNDLSAVSTRGSAKLNWP
;
A
#
# COMPACT_ATOMS: atom_id res chain seq x y z
N MET A 1 -1.61 -31.17 -9.13
CA MET A 1 -1.40 -30.30 -7.93
C MET A 1 -2.54 -29.30 -7.89
N ASP A 2 -3.23 -29.15 -6.75
CA ASP A 2 -4.21 -28.05 -6.56
C ASP A 2 -3.45 -26.75 -6.24
N PHE A 3 -3.22 -25.93 -7.25
CA PHE A 3 -2.56 -24.62 -7.07
C PHE A 3 -3.33 -23.71 -6.12
N GLY A 4 -4.67 -23.82 -6.08
CA GLY A 4 -5.45 -22.98 -5.18
C GLY A 4 -5.20 -23.32 -3.70
N ALA A 5 -5.19 -24.61 -3.33
CA ALA A 5 -4.85 -25.03 -1.98
C ALA A 5 -3.39 -24.66 -1.62
N TYR A 6 -2.45 -24.84 -2.56
CA TYR A 6 -1.06 -24.46 -2.38
C TYR A 6 -0.91 -22.94 -2.11
N PHE A 7 -1.58 -22.09 -2.92
CA PHE A 7 -1.50 -20.65 -2.74
C PHE A 7 -2.16 -20.16 -1.47
N ALA A 8 -3.28 -20.77 -1.05
CA ALA A 8 -3.89 -20.45 0.24
C ALA A 8 -2.91 -20.71 1.39
N GLY A 9 -2.27 -21.89 1.42
CA GLY A 9 -1.26 -22.22 2.42
C GLY A 9 -0.02 -21.33 2.35
N PHE A 10 0.46 -21.00 1.14
CA PHE A 10 1.61 -20.11 0.94
C PHE A 10 1.31 -18.69 1.42
N VAL A 11 0.13 -18.16 1.13
CA VAL A 11 -0.33 -16.85 1.60
C VAL A 11 -0.55 -16.85 3.10
N ASP A 12 -0.99 -17.96 3.69
CA ASP A 12 -1.14 -18.09 5.14
C ASP A 12 0.20 -17.87 5.86
N GLY A 13 1.33 -18.32 5.27
CA GLY A 13 2.69 -18.04 5.76
C GLY A 13 3.19 -16.65 5.37
N GLU A 14 3.28 -16.36 4.07
CA GLU A 14 4.06 -15.26 3.50
C GLU A 14 3.22 -14.08 2.99
N GLY A 15 1.90 -14.22 2.93
CA GLY A 15 1.01 -13.18 2.40
C GLY A 15 0.72 -12.07 3.39
N CYS A 16 0.33 -10.91 2.85
CA CYS A 16 -0.06 -9.76 3.65
C CYS A 16 -1.25 -9.02 3.02
N PHE A 17 -2.29 -8.80 3.83
CA PHE A 17 -3.41 -7.94 3.52
C PHE A 17 -3.22 -6.63 4.27
N THR A 18 -3.13 -5.51 3.55
CA THR A 18 -2.86 -4.20 4.16
C THR A 18 -3.82 -3.14 3.67
N VAL A 19 -4.10 -2.18 4.54
CA VAL A 19 -4.81 -0.95 4.21
C VAL A 19 -3.94 0.21 4.65
N SER A 20 -3.47 1.00 3.71
CA SER A 20 -2.66 2.19 3.98
C SER A 20 -3.45 3.47 3.71
N PHE A 21 -3.10 4.51 4.44
CA PHE A 21 -3.68 5.84 4.31
C PHE A 21 -2.61 6.83 3.84
N SER A 22 -3.01 7.77 2.98
CA SER A 22 -2.12 8.85 2.51
C SER A 22 -2.86 10.17 2.50
N PRO A 23 -2.28 11.27 3.03
CA PRO A 23 -2.85 12.60 2.91
C PRO A 23 -3.00 12.98 1.43
N ARG A 24 -4.17 13.51 1.04
CA ARG A 24 -4.49 13.94 -0.31
C ARG A 24 -5.34 15.19 -0.27
N SER A 25 -4.73 16.35 -0.30
CA SER A 25 -5.42 17.66 -0.23
C SER A 25 -6.46 17.89 -1.34
N LYS A 26 -6.35 17.18 -2.48
CA LYS A 26 -7.31 17.24 -3.57
C LYS A 26 -8.63 16.49 -3.28
N LEU A 27 -8.66 15.63 -2.28
CA LEU A 27 -9.87 14.91 -1.87
C LEU A 27 -10.59 15.70 -0.77
N LEU A 28 -11.93 15.79 -0.86
CA LEU A 28 -12.76 16.48 0.14
C LEU A 28 -12.52 15.96 1.56
N ILE A 29 -12.35 14.64 1.70
CA ILE A 29 -12.06 14.00 3.00
C ILE A 29 -10.59 14.12 3.43
N GLY A 30 -9.70 14.63 2.55
CA GLY A 30 -8.28 14.84 2.82
C GLY A 30 -7.42 13.58 2.81
N TRP A 31 -7.99 12.39 2.71
CA TRP A 31 -7.30 11.11 2.80
C TRP A 31 -7.64 10.17 1.66
N GLU A 32 -6.61 9.49 1.17
CA GLU A 32 -6.73 8.39 0.22
C GLU A 32 -6.56 7.06 0.95
N VAL A 33 -7.49 6.13 0.72
CA VAL A 33 -7.46 4.77 1.26
C VAL A 33 -6.89 3.84 0.19
N ARG A 34 -5.87 3.05 0.54
CA ARG A 34 -5.17 2.15 -0.39
C ARG A 34 -5.11 0.74 0.18
N PRO A 35 -6.09 -0.11 -0.10
CA PRO A 35 -5.97 -1.52 0.17
C PRO A 35 -4.96 -2.17 -0.78
N SER A 36 -4.20 -3.15 -0.31
CA SER A 36 -3.32 -3.97 -1.14
C SER A 36 -3.16 -5.37 -0.59
N PHE A 37 -3.10 -6.34 -1.47
CA PHE A 37 -2.69 -7.71 -1.21
C PHE A 37 -1.27 -7.91 -1.73
N SER A 38 -0.40 -8.55 -0.96
CA SER A 38 0.97 -8.80 -1.40
C SER A 38 1.54 -10.08 -0.82
N VAL A 39 2.50 -10.66 -1.55
CA VAL A 39 3.30 -11.80 -1.12
C VAL A 39 4.75 -11.48 -1.47
N SER A 40 5.66 -11.68 -0.52
CA SER A 40 7.10 -11.45 -0.73
C SER A 40 7.87 -12.76 -0.67
N GLN A 41 8.92 -12.88 -1.47
CA GLN A 41 9.81 -14.03 -1.48
C GLN A 41 11.23 -13.61 -1.87
N ASN A 42 12.23 -14.32 -1.37
CA ASN A 42 13.61 -14.08 -1.79
C ASN A 42 13.76 -14.20 -3.31
N ALA A 43 14.58 -13.35 -3.91
CA ALA A 43 14.70 -13.28 -5.37
C ALA A 43 15.25 -14.57 -5.99
N ASP A 44 16.03 -15.37 -5.24
CA ASP A 44 16.60 -16.64 -5.65
C ASP A 44 15.61 -17.82 -5.67
N ARG A 45 14.37 -17.64 -5.20
CA ARG A 45 13.30 -18.64 -5.17
C ARG A 45 11.91 -18.00 -5.36
N SER A 46 11.83 -17.08 -6.29
CA SER A 46 10.64 -16.25 -6.50
C SER A 46 9.70 -16.78 -7.59
N GLU A 47 9.95 -17.98 -8.13
CA GLU A 47 9.17 -18.59 -9.20
C GLU A 47 7.69 -18.71 -8.83
N VAL A 48 7.39 -18.98 -7.56
CA VAL A 48 6.02 -19.05 -7.05
C VAL A 48 5.24 -17.75 -7.27
N LEU A 49 5.91 -16.58 -7.19
CA LEU A 49 5.25 -15.28 -7.41
C LEU A 49 4.82 -15.12 -8.87
N VAL A 50 5.62 -15.63 -9.82
CA VAL A 50 5.29 -15.60 -11.25
C VAL A 50 4.07 -16.51 -11.52
N VAL A 51 4.05 -17.71 -10.94
CA VAL A 51 2.93 -18.64 -11.08
C VAL A 51 1.65 -18.06 -10.44
N MET A 52 1.77 -17.39 -9.27
CA MET A 52 0.65 -16.68 -8.65
C MET A 52 0.11 -15.54 -9.52
N GLN A 53 0.99 -14.72 -10.11
CA GLN A 53 0.56 -13.65 -11.00
C GLN A 53 -0.19 -14.19 -12.22
N GLN A 54 0.29 -15.27 -12.82
CA GLN A 54 -0.37 -15.93 -13.95
C GLN A 54 -1.74 -16.52 -13.53
N TYR A 55 -1.80 -17.15 -12.37
CA TYR A 55 -3.02 -17.77 -11.85
C TYR A 55 -4.11 -16.73 -11.57
N PHE A 56 -3.77 -15.63 -10.89
CA PHE A 56 -4.73 -14.56 -10.61
C PHE A 56 -5.00 -13.66 -11.84
N GLY A 57 -4.10 -13.64 -12.81
CA GLY A 57 -4.21 -12.82 -14.03
C GLY A 57 -4.21 -11.32 -13.75
N CYS A 58 -3.63 -10.88 -12.63
CA CYS A 58 -3.59 -9.47 -12.23
C CYS A 58 -2.36 -9.18 -11.35
N GLY A 59 -2.18 -7.92 -10.95
CA GLY A 59 -1.08 -7.48 -10.10
C GLY A 59 0.25 -7.34 -10.83
N SER A 60 1.30 -7.04 -10.06
CA SER A 60 2.66 -6.85 -10.58
C SER A 60 3.69 -7.43 -9.61
N ILE A 61 4.82 -7.88 -10.17
CA ILE A 61 6.00 -8.30 -9.40
C ILE A 61 7.03 -7.18 -9.48
N ARG A 62 7.57 -6.78 -8.35
CA ARG A 62 8.59 -5.74 -8.26
C ARG A 62 9.63 -6.06 -7.18
N PRO A 63 10.88 -5.60 -7.33
CA PRO A 63 11.87 -5.68 -6.26
C PRO A 63 11.41 -4.86 -5.04
N ASP A 64 11.62 -5.39 -3.84
CA ASP A 64 11.59 -4.58 -2.63
C ASP A 64 12.93 -3.84 -2.51
N ARG A 65 12.86 -2.54 -2.16
CA ARG A 65 14.07 -1.71 -2.09
C ARG A 65 14.85 -1.90 -0.78
N SER A 66 14.22 -2.51 0.20
CA SER A 66 14.79 -2.69 1.54
C SER A 66 15.65 -3.94 1.68
N ASP A 67 15.43 -4.93 0.82
CA ASP A 67 16.10 -6.22 0.88
C ASP A 67 16.18 -6.89 -0.52
N ARG A 68 16.72 -8.12 -0.59
CA ARG A 68 16.83 -8.90 -1.83
C ARG A 68 15.57 -9.72 -2.12
N THR A 69 14.38 -9.18 -1.79
CA THR A 69 13.11 -9.86 -2.05
C THR A 69 12.41 -9.32 -3.29
N LEU A 70 11.60 -10.17 -3.90
CA LEU A 70 10.58 -9.78 -4.87
C LEU A 70 9.23 -9.79 -4.17
N LYS A 71 8.38 -8.86 -4.56
CA LYS A 71 7.02 -8.74 -4.06
C LYS A 71 6.02 -8.81 -5.20
N TYR A 72 5.14 -9.79 -5.17
CA TYR A 72 3.91 -9.78 -5.95
C TYR A 72 2.88 -8.92 -5.21
N GLU A 73 2.24 -7.98 -5.90
CA GLU A 73 1.32 -7.03 -5.28
C GLU A 73 0.13 -6.73 -6.19
N VAL A 74 -1.08 -6.76 -5.60
CA VAL A 74 -2.34 -6.35 -6.22
C VAL A 74 -2.87 -5.14 -5.48
N ARG A 75 -3.07 -4.01 -6.19
CA ARG A 75 -3.55 -2.73 -5.64
C ARG A 75 -4.80 -2.22 -6.32
N ARG A 76 -5.07 -2.66 -7.56
CA ARG A 76 -6.25 -2.24 -8.27
C ARG A 76 -7.48 -2.80 -7.56
N LEU A 77 -8.39 -1.92 -7.18
CA LEU A 77 -9.54 -2.29 -6.35
C LEU A 77 -10.43 -3.34 -7.04
N ASP A 78 -10.67 -3.19 -8.34
CA ASP A 78 -11.46 -4.15 -9.12
C ASP A 78 -10.82 -5.55 -9.08
N ASP A 79 -9.49 -5.64 -9.26
CA ASP A 79 -8.77 -6.92 -9.18
C ASP A 79 -8.84 -7.54 -7.78
N LEU A 80 -8.80 -6.70 -6.72
CA LEU A 80 -8.98 -7.18 -5.35
C LEU A 80 -10.38 -7.74 -5.13
N VAL A 81 -11.42 -7.03 -5.59
CA VAL A 81 -12.83 -7.41 -5.40
C VAL A 81 -13.24 -8.58 -6.28
N GLU A 82 -12.78 -8.63 -7.53
CA GLU A 82 -13.23 -9.60 -8.52
C GLU A 82 -12.40 -10.90 -8.52
N ARG A 83 -11.14 -10.86 -8.04
CA ARG A 83 -10.20 -11.99 -8.17
C ARG A 83 -9.64 -12.46 -6.84
N ILE A 84 -9.11 -11.54 -6.03
CA ILE A 84 -8.40 -11.91 -4.79
C ILE A 84 -9.39 -12.30 -3.69
N ILE A 85 -10.40 -11.47 -3.44
CA ILE A 85 -11.38 -11.72 -2.38
C ILE A 85 -12.16 -13.01 -2.63
N PRO A 86 -12.76 -13.26 -3.81
CA PRO A 86 -13.49 -14.50 -4.06
C PRO A 86 -12.62 -15.76 -3.94
N PHE A 87 -11.32 -15.65 -4.27
CA PHE A 87 -10.40 -16.77 -4.10
C PHE A 87 -10.26 -17.18 -2.64
N PHE A 88 -10.01 -16.23 -1.72
CA PHE A 88 -9.84 -16.53 -0.30
C PHE A 88 -11.17 -16.78 0.43
N GLU A 89 -12.29 -16.30 -0.08
CA GLU A 89 -13.62 -16.71 0.39
C GLU A 89 -13.87 -18.19 0.08
N ALA A 90 -13.44 -18.68 -1.09
CA ALA A 90 -13.56 -20.10 -1.47
C ALA A 90 -12.48 -21.01 -0.86
N LYS A 91 -11.33 -20.47 -0.48
CA LYS A 91 -10.18 -21.19 0.10
C LYS A 91 -9.69 -20.45 1.37
N PRO A 92 -10.38 -20.64 2.50
CA PRO A 92 -10.06 -19.93 3.74
C PRO A 92 -8.65 -20.24 4.26
N LEU A 93 -8.03 -19.25 4.88
CA LEU A 93 -6.75 -19.36 5.57
C LEU A 93 -6.94 -20.07 6.91
N LEU A 94 -5.91 -20.77 7.40
CA LEU A 94 -5.99 -21.52 8.66
C LEU A 94 -5.52 -20.74 9.87
N SER A 95 -4.63 -19.76 9.66
CA SER A 95 -4.06 -18.96 10.74
C SER A 95 -4.95 -17.76 11.13
N SER A 96 -4.48 -16.98 12.10
CA SER A 96 -5.12 -15.70 12.48
C SER A 96 -5.19 -14.68 11.33
N LYS A 97 -4.44 -14.90 10.26
CA LYS A 97 -4.49 -14.08 9.04
C LYS A 97 -5.87 -14.13 8.35
N GLN A 98 -6.66 -15.18 8.59
CA GLN A 98 -8.05 -15.23 8.14
C GLN A 98 -8.86 -14.01 8.62
N ARG A 99 -8.69 -13.61 9.89
CA ARG A 99 -9.36 -12.42 10.43
C ARG A 99 -8.90 -11.12 9.78
N ASP A 100 -7.61 -11.03 9.43
CA ASP A 100 -7.08 -9.86 8.71
C ASP A 100 -7.62 -9.83 7.28
N PHE A 101 -7.76 -10.99 6.63
CA PHE A 101 -8.40 -11.11 5.32
C PHE A 101 -9.88 -10.67 5.36
N GLU A 102 -10.66 -11.12 6.33
CA GLU A 102 -12.09 -10.76 6.47
C GLU A 102 -12.27 -9.24 6.60
N ARG A 103 -11.48 -8.60 7.46
CA ARG A 103 -11.49 -7.14 7.63
C ARG A 103 -11.02 -6.41 6.37
N PHE A 104 -9.99 -6.94 5.71
CA PHE A 104 -9.52 -6.43 4.44
C PHE A 104 -10.59 -6.49 3.36
N ALA A 105 -11.30 -7.61 3.23
CA ALA A 105 -12.40 -7.79 2.29
C ALA A 105 -13.54 -6.79 2.56
N GLU A 106 -13.89 -6.57 3.82
CA GLU A 106 -14.89 -5.57 4.22
C GLU A 106 -14.43 -4.15 3.85
N VAL A 107 -13.19 -3.79 4.13
CA VAL A 107 -12.62 -2.49 3.71
C VAL A 107 -12.68 -2.34 2.19
N CYS A 108 -12.30 -3.37 1.41
CA CYS A 108 -12.38 -3.31 -0.05
C CYS A 108 -13.83 -3.09 -0.54
N LYS A 109 -14.81 -3.76 0.06
CA LYS A 109 -16.25 -3.57 -0.25
C LYS A 109 -16.71 -2.14 0.08
N LEU A 110 -16.32 -1.60 1.23
CA LEU A 110 -16.62 -0.20 1.62
C LEU A 110 -15.98 0.81 0.65
N VAL A 111 -14.72 0.59 0.26
CA VAL A 111 -14.03 1.46 -0.69
C VAL A 111 -14.66 1.38 -2.09
N HIS A 112 -15.03 0.18 -2.54
CA HIS A 112 -15.72 -0.05 -3.81
C HIS A 112 -17.06 0.68 -3.86
N ASN A 113 -17.82 0.66 -2.77
CA ASN A 113 -19.07 1.38 -2.59
C ASN A 113 -18.89 2.88 -2.27
N GLN A 114 -17.66 3.39 -2.39
CA GLN A 114 -17.31 4.81 -2.18
C GLN A 114 -17.55 5.33 -0.75
N ALA A 115 -17.76 4.48 0.24
CA ALA A 115 -17.97 4.87 1.63
C ALA A 115 -16.81 5.73 2.18
N HIS A 116 -15.57 5.48 1.72
CA HIS A 116 -14.37 6.25 2.06
C HIS A 116 -14.45 7.74 1.72
N ARG A 117 -15.45 8.19 0.97
CA ARG A 117 -15.69 9.61 0.62
C ARG A 117 -16.49 10.36 1.67
N THR A 118 -17.05 9.66 2.64
CA THR A 118 -17.78 10.25 3.77
C THR A 118 -16.97 10.14 5.07
N GLN A 119 -17.23 11.07 6.01
CA GLN A 119 -16.57 11.04 7.33
C GLN A 119 -16.88 9.76 8.11
N SER A 120 -18.14 9.32 8.08
CA SER A 120 -18.58 8.09 8.76
C SER A 120 -17.94 6.85 8.16
N GLY A 121 -17.99 6.70 6.84
CA GLY A 121 -17.39 5.56 6.15
C GLY A 121 -15.85 5.52 6.26
N LEU A 122 -15.18 6.68 6.25
CA LEU A 122 -13.73 6.71 6.52
C LEU A 122 -13.42 6.27 7.96
N ARG A 123 -14.24 6.67 8.96
CA ARG A 123 -14.08 6.21 10.36
C ARG A 123 -14.22 4.70 10.49
N GLU A 124 -15.22 4.12 9.85
CA GLU A 124 -15.44 2.67 9.80
C GLU A 124 -14.24 1.94 9.17
N ILE A 125 -13.78 2.39 8.00
CA ILE A 125 -12.61 1.84 7.32
C ILE A 125 -11.35 1.93 8.20
N VAL A 126 -11.13 3.06 8.86
CA VAL A 126 -9.98 3.23 9.76
C VAL A 126 -10.07 2.28 10.95
N SER A 127 -11.25 2.11 11.56
CA SER A 127 -11.47 1.17 12.67
C SER A 127 -11.12 -0.27 12.26
N LEU A 128 -11.65 -0.73 11.12
CA LEU A 128 -11.33 -2.05 10.57
C LEU A 128 -9.82 -2.20 10.30
N ALA A 129 -9.23 -1.23 9.60
CA ALA A 129 -7.82 -1.25 9.26
C ALA A 129 -6.92 -1.28 10.51
N MET A 130 -7.24 -0.52 11.57
CA MET A 130 -6.44 -0.49 12.80
C MET A 130 -6.50 -1.80 13.58
N SER A 131 -7.54 -2.61 13.40
CA SER A 131 -7.66 -3.93 14.01
C SER A 131 -6.95 -5.06 13.24
N MET A 132 -6.38 -4.76 12.05
CA MET A 132 -5.59 -5.71 11.24
C MET A 132 -4.11 -5.64 11.60
N ASN A 133 -3.37 -6.74 11.36
CA ASN A 133 -1.91 -6.78 11.46
C ASN A 133 -1.40 -6.16 12.79
N ALA A 134 -1.83 -6.69 13.93
CA ALA A 134 -1.57 -6.14 15.27
C ALA A 134 -0.09 -5.88 15.58
N SER A 135 0.84 -6.64 14.97
CA SER A 135 2.29 -6.47 15.11
C SER A 135 2.92 -5.51 14.09
N GLY A 136 2.15 -5.04 13.10
CA GLY A 136 2.64 -4.20 12.01
C GLY A 136 2.81 -2.73 12.43
N LYS A 137 3.88 -2.08 11.93
CA LYS A 137 4.05 -0.62 12.10
C LYS A 137 3.19 0.14 11.09
N ARG A 138 2.38 1.09 11.57
CA ARG A 138 1.57 1.98 10.73
C ARG A 138 2.19 3.37 10.66
N LYS A 139 2.16 3.96 9.47
CA LYS A 139 2.65 5.34 9.27
C LYS A 139 1.73 6.38 9.89
N PHE A 140 0.43 6.15 9.86
CA PHE A 140 -0.59 7.05 10.41
C PHE A 140 -1.54 6.25 11.30
N GLY A 141 -1.73 6.71 12.54
CA GLY A 141 -2.74 6.23 13.47
C GLY A 141 -4.07 6.96 13.31
N THR A 142 -5.06 6.59 14.11
CA THR A 142 -6.39 7.19 14.11
C THR A 142 -6.34 8.69 14.39
N GLU A 143 -5.48 9.11 15.33
CA GLU A 143 -5.31 10.50 15.76
C GLU A 143 -4.80 11.39 14.61
N ALA A 144 -3.91 10.85 13.76
CA ALA A 144 -3.40 11.59 12.60
C ALA A 144 -4.47 11.76 11.51
N ILE A 145 -5.40 10.78 11.38
CA ILE A 145 -6.47 10.83 10.38
C ILE A 145 -7.65 11.66 10.89
N PHE A 146 -7.93 11.60 12.20
CA PHE A 146 -9.00 12.33 12.86
C PHE A 146 -8.45 13.10 14.09
N PRO A 147 -7.76 14.23 13.86
CA PRO A 147 -7.23 15.01 14.97
C PRO A 147 -8.38 15.53 15.86
N THR A 148 -8.23 15.35 17.15
CA THR A 148 -9.12 15.97 18.15
C THR A 148 -8.84 17.47 18.19
N GLY A 149 -9.87 18.28 18.47
CA GLY A 149 -9.83 19.74 18.33
C GLY A 149 -8.63 20.49 18.96
N ALA A 150 -7.93 19.89 19.94
CA ALA A 150 -6.72 20.45 20.53
C ALA A 150 -5.49 20.42 19.58
N GLU A 151 -5.40 19.40 18.71
CA GLU A 151 -4.28 19.24 17.77
C GLU A 151 -4.44 20.10 16.51
N VAL A 152 -5.68 20.42 16.13
CA VAL A 152 -5.97 21.31 15.00
C VAL A 152 -5.44 22.72 15.29
N ILE A 153 -5.48 23.19 16.55
CA ILE A 153 -4.99 24.51 16.95
C ILE A 153 -3.46 24.56 16.84
N VAL A 154 -2.75 23.51 17.25
CA VAL A 154 -1.28 23.46 17.20
C VAL A 154 -0.77 23.39 15.76
N SER A 155 -1.42 22.65 14.86
CA SER A 155 -1.03 22.59 13.45
C SER A 155 -1.34 23.87 12.68
N ALA A 156 -2.40 24.60 13.05
CA ALA A 156 -2.71 25.90 12.47
C ALA A 156 -1.69 26.98 12.88
N ILE A 157 -1.26 26.96 14.16
CA ILE A 157 -0.25 27.89 14.68
C ILE A 157 1.14 27.61 14.07
N SER A 158 1.49 26.34 13.86
CA SER A 158 2.77 25.94 13.26
C SER A 158 2.88 26.28 11.77
N ASN A 159 1.76 26.42 11.06
CA ASN A 159 1.75 26.76 9.63
C ASN A 159 1.79 28.26 9.34
N ASP A 160 1.46 29.11 10.32
CA ASP A 160 1.49 30.59 10.17
C ASP A 160 2.90 31.18 10.32
N GLY A 161 3.88 30.37 10.76
CA GLY A 161 5.29 30.81 10.97
C GLY A 161 6.20 30.77 9.73
N ARG A 162 5.73 30.27 8.57
CA ARG A 162 6.52 30.24 7.32
C ARG A 162 6.04 31.26 6.32
N LYS A 163 6.29 32.55 6.61
CA LYS A 163 6.34 33.58 5.56
C LYS A 163 7.51 33.27 4.64
N ARG A 164 7.22 32.93 3.39
CA ARG A 164 8.20 32.87 2.31
C ARG A 164 8.81 34.24 2.13
N SER A 165 10.12 34.37 2.37
CA SER A 165 10.86 35.50 1.86
C SER A 165 10.90 35.37 0.34
N SER A 166 10.20 36.27 -0.33
CA SER A 166 10.28 36.44 -1.77
C SER A 166 11.54 37.28 -2.08
N ASP A 167 12.64 36.61 -2.38
CA ASP A 167 13.80 37.27 -3.00
C ASP A 167 14.06 36.57 -4.35
N PRO A 168 13.89 37.28 -5.52
CA PRO A 168 13.97 36.70 -6.85
C PRO A 168 15.38 36.63 -7.44
N HIS A 169 16.47 36.77 -6.67
CA HIS A 169 17.82 37.04 -7.24
C HIS A 169 18.94 36.08 -6.83
N GLU A 170 18.66 34.75 -6.69
CA GLU A 170 19.79 33.82 -6.42
C GLU A 170 19.70 32.46 -7.15
N TRP A 171 19.38 32.49 -8.46
CA TRP A 171 19.45 31.29 -9.34
C TRP A 171 20.18 31.60 -10.64
N ARG A 172 21.41 32.10 -10.57
CA ARG A 172 22.37 32.06 -11.70
C ARG A 172 23.75 31.88 -11.11
N ASN A 173 24.22 30.66 -11.21
CA ASN A 173 25.62 30.23 -11.34
C ASN A 173 25.75 28.83 -10.70
N ASP A 174 25.53 27.78 -11.52
CA ASP A 174 26.41 26.61 -11.58
C ASP A 174 25.89 25.64 -12.66
N LEU A 175 26.15 26.00 -13.92
CA LEU A 175 26.07 25.05 -15.02
C LEU A 175 27.39 25.12 -15.81
N SER A 176 28.49 24.65 -15.19
CA SER A 176 29.70 24.32 -15.95
C SER A 176 30.56 23.38 -15.11
N ALA A 177 30.30 22.09 -15.19
CA ALA A 177 31.24 20.98 -15.05
C ALA A 177 30.45 19.68 -14.83
N VAL A 178 30.22 18.91 -15.86
CA VAL A 178 30.57 17.52 -16.01
C VAL A 178 30.10 17.04 -17.41
N SER A 179 30.99 17.24 -18.32
CA SER A 179 31.04 16.46 -19.56
C SER A 179 32.02 15.30 -19.37
N THR A 180 31.68 14.17 -20.02
CA THR A 180 32.51 13.00 -20.30
C THR A 180 32.75 11.99 -19.17
N ARG A 181 32.08 10.82 -19.34
CA ARG A 181 32.63 9.46 -19.46
C ARG A 181 31.49 8.45 -19.45
N GLY A 182 31.37 7.78 -20.57
CA GLY A 182 31.75 6.39 -20.70
C GLY A 182 30.51 5.50 -20.92
N SER A 183 30.18 5.23 -22.19
CA SER A 183 29.30 4.15 -22.64
C SER A 183 29.84 2.80 -22.21
N ALA A 184 29.13 2.04 -21.41
CA ALA A 184 29.34 0.61 -21.24
C ALA A 184 28.05 -0.13 -21.60
N LYS A 185 28.08 -0.80 -22.77
CA LYS A 185 27.09 -1.79 -23.18
C LYS A 185 27.23 -3.02 -22.29
N LEU A 186 26.20 -3.40 -21.56
CA LEU A 186 26.08 -4.70 -20.91
C LEU A 186 25.22 -5.59 -21.79
N ASN A 187 25.90 -6.55 -22.46
CA ASN A 187 25.27 -7.73 -23.07
C ASN A 187 24.95 -8.74 -21.96
N TRP A 188 23.77 -9.31 -22.01
CA TRP A 188 23.39 -10.50 -21.26
C TRP A 188 23.25 -11.67 -22.24
N PRO A 189 23.70 -12.88 -21.85
CA PRO A 189 23.38 -14.11 -22.58
C PRO A 189 21.94 -14.55 -22.36
#